data_e03328b9a2019232c8e5455c373ba9e5
#
_entry.id   e03328b9a2019232c8e5455c373ba9e5
#
_cell.length_a   1.000
_cell.length_b   1.000
_cell.length_c   1.000
_cell.angle_alpha   90.00
_cell.angle_beta   90.00
_cell.angle_gamma   90.00
#
_symmetry.space_group_name_H-M   'P 1'
#
loop_
_entity.id
_entity.type
_entity.pdbx_description
1 polymer ?
#
loop_
_entity_poly.entity_id
_entity_poly.type
_entity_poly.pdbx_seq_one_letter_code
_entity_poly.pdbx_strand_id
1 'polypeptide(L)'
;SNSLISPYRTFYQFDLVPSFWKWFKEAFDESIYLVDKVRDELCHVKGDGDKDDLQLWIESHCLEKDKIIHPNRDTGTLSEYANILNYIHTSPLYKQKSFDEWATFEKADPWLIAIAKAHDYTIVTMEERNRNLNPSNPTSKEPRIPDVCDALGVKCINLYDLMHEKRCVI
;
A
#
# COMPACT_ATOMS: atom_id res chain seq x y z
N SER A 1 3.07 0.63 -2.30
CA SER A 1 4.14 0.59 -3.33
C SER A 1 4.54 -0.84 -3.71
N ASN A 2 4.66 -1.77 -2.76
CA ASN A 2 5.12 -3.15 -3.01
C ASN A 2 4.29 -3.92 -4.05
N SER A 3 2.99 -3.66 -4.17
CA SER A 3 2.11 -4.34 -5.15
C SER A 3 2.46 -4.05 -6.61
N LEU A 4 3.20 -2.97 -6.89
CA LEU A 4 3.68 -2.61 -8.22
C LEU A 4 5.17 -2.86 -8.38
N ILE A 5 5.97 -2.50 -7.38
CA ILE A 5 7.43 -2.61 -7.43
C ILE A 5 7.85 -4.08 -7.49
N SER A 6 7.28 -4.94 -6.63
CA SER A 6 7.69 -6.35 -6.58
C SER A 6 7.35 -7.09 -7.88
N PRO A 7 6.13 -7.03 -8.45
CA PRO A 7 5.83 -7.64 -9.73
C PRO A 7 6.75 -7.16 -10.85
N TYR A 8 6.93 -5.86 -10.99
CA TYR A 8 7.81 -5.29 -12.03
C TYR A 8 9.24 -5.82 -11.93
N ARG A 9 9.80 -5.87 -10.72
CA ARG A 9 11.19 -6.30 -10.51
C ARG A 9 11.41 -7.80 -10.60
N THR A 10 10.36 -8.61 -10.45
CA THR A 10 10.51 -10.07 -10.36
C THR A 10 10.02 -10.80 -11.61
N PHE A 11 8.74 -10.67 -11.97
CA PHE A 11 8.10 -11.54 -12.95
C PHE A 11 7.40 -10.81 -14.09
N TYR A 12 6.98 -9.57 -13.90
CA TYR A 12 6.13 -8.84 -14.84
C TYR A 12 6.85 -7.62 -15.41
N GLN A 13 8.01 -7.83 -16.06
CA GLN A 13 8.69 -6.76 -16.79
C GLN A 13 7.85 -6.37 -18.01
N PHE A 14 7.91 -5.09 -18.41
CA PHE A 14 7.04 -4.55 -19.47
C PHE A 14 7.18 -5.25 -20.81
N ASP A 15 8.41 -5.60 -21.18
CA ASP A 15 8.76 -6.28 -22.42
C ASP A 15 8.43 -7.79 -22.41
N LEU A 16 8.48 -8.42 -21.24
CA LEU A 16 8.22 -9.85 -21.10
C LEU A 16 6.74 -10.19 -20.96
N VAL A 17 5.97 -9.37 -20.23
CA VAL A 17 4.55 -9.64 -19.95
C VAL A 17 3.70 -8.37 -20.17
N PRO A 18 3.64 -7.83 -21.40
CA PRO A 18 2.87 -6.61 -21.68
C PRO A 18 1.37 -6.77 -21.43
N SER A 19 0.83 -8.01 -21.53
CA SER A 19 -0.57 -8.32 -21.23
C SER A 19 -0.95 -8.03 -19.77
N PHE A 20 -0.03 -8.27 -18.82
CA PHE A 20 -0.26 -7.91 -17.42
C PHE A 20 -0.45 -6.41 -17.24
N TRP A 21 0.39 -5.58 -17.84
CA TRP A 21 0.33 -4.13 -17.69
C TRP A 21 -0.88 -3.51 -18.39
N LYS A 22 -1.31 -4.09 -19.52
CA LYS A 22 -2.57 -3.72 -20.15
C LYS A 22 -3.76 -4.02 -19.24
N TRP A 23 -3.83 -5.25 -18.72
CA TRP A 23 -4.87 -5.64 -17.75
C TRP A 23 -4.83 -4.76 -16.51
N PHE A 24 -3.64 -4.48 -15.96
CA PHE A 24 -3.51 -3.66 -14.76
C PHE A 24 -4.02 -2.24 -14.99
N LYS A 25 -3.74 -1.64 -16.17
CA LYS A 25 -4.27 -0.32 -16.53
C LYS A 25 -5.80 -0.33 -16.61
N GLU A 26 -6.40 -1.35 -17.24
CA GLU A 26 -7.85 -1.50 -17.30
C GLU A 26 -8.47 -1.65 -15.89
N ALA A 27 -7.88 -2.48 -15.03
CA ALA A 27 -8.32 -2.64 -13.64
C ALA A 27 -8.15 -1.35 -12.82
N PHE A 28 -7.07 -0.59 -13.07
CA PHE A 28 -6.82 0.69 -12.44
C PHE A 28 -7.90 1.70 -12.84
N ASP A 29 -8.21 1.84 -14.11
CA ASP A 29 -9.24 2.75 -14.59
C ASP A 29 -10.62 2.41 -14.02
N GLU A 30 -10.90 1.12 -13.86
CA GLU A 30 -12.19 0.66 -13.35
C GLU A 30 -12.36 0.95 -11.84
N SER A 31 -11.42 0.49 -11.00
CA SER A 31 -11.69 0.38 -9.56
C SER A 31 -10.49 0.50 -8.63
N ILE A 32 -9.29 0.75 -9.13
CA ILE A 32 -8.11 0.92 -8.28
C ILE A 32 -7.87 2.43 -8.05
N TYR A 33 -7.50 2.76 -6.84
CA TYR A 33 -7.12 4.11 -6.42
C TYR A 33 -5.69 4.12 -5.90
N LEU A 34 -4.99 5.22 -6.08
CA LEU A 34 -3.65 5.43 -5.56
C LEU A 34 -3.69 6.51 -4.48
N VAL A 35 -3.13 6.21 -3.33
CA VAL A 35 -2.95 7.23 -2.27
C VAL A 35 -1.75 8.10 -2.62
N ASP A 36 -1.85 9.41 -2.40
CA ASP A 36 -0.80 10.37 -2.74
C ASP A 36 0.55 10.02 -2.12
N LYS A 37 0.59 9.55 -0.88
CA LYS A 37 1.81 9.08 -0.22
C LYS A 37 2.45 7.88 -0.94
N VAL A 38 1.64 6.95 -1.44
CA VAL A 38 2.14 5.81 -2.23
C VAL A 38 2.66 6.28 -3.59
N ARG A 39 1.96 7.22 -4.25
CA ARG A 39 2.45 7.84 -5.48
C ARG A 39 3.81 8.50 -5.24
N ASP A 40 3.95 9.26 -4.17
CA ASP A 40 5.20 9.96 -3.84
C ASP A 40 6.35 8.97 -3.61
N GLU A 41 6.10 7.83 -2.94
CA GLU A 41 7.09 6.76 -2.80
C GLU A 41 7.47 6.12 -4.15
N LEU A 42 6.48 5.90 -5.03
CA LEU A 42 6.70 5.27 -6.34
C LEU A 42 7.41 6.18 -7.33
N CYS A 43 7.12 7.48 -7.28
CA CYS A 43 7.65 8.48 -8.21
C CYS A 43 8.86 9.24 -7.63
N HIS A 44 9.36 8.86 -6.45
CA HIS A 44 10.53 9.50 -5.84
C HIS A 44 11.82 9.11 -6.56
N VAL A 45 12.50 10.10 -7.13
CA VAL A 45 13.84 9.94 -7.70
C VAL A 45 14.87 10.23 -6.61
N LYS A 46 15.79 9.30 -6.37
CA LYS A 46 16.90 9.49 -5.43
C LYS A 46 18.05 10.24 -6.11
N GLY A 47 18.28 11.48 -5.69
CA GLY A 47 19.39 12.30 -6.21
C GLY A 47 19.16 12.74 -7.67
N ASP A 48 20.24 12.84 -8.44
CA ASP A 48 20.23 13.24 -9.86
C ASP A 48 19.98 12.05 -10.81
N GLY A 49 19.37 10.98 -10.31
CA GLY A 49 19.10 9.78 -11.11
C GLY A 49 17.94 9.97 -12.11
N ASP A 50 17.99 9.23 -13.22
CA ASP A 50 16.88 9.14 -14.15
C ASP A 50 15.71 8.32 -13.55
N LYS A 51 14.48 8.62 -13.98
CA LYS A 51 13.32 7.83 -13.63
C LYS A 51 13.44 6.44 -14.25
N ASP A 52 13.07 5.42 -13.48
CA ASP A 52 12.97 4.08 -14.03
C ASP A 52 11.67 3.90 -14.86
N ASP A 53 11.63 2.83 -15.66
CA ASP A 53 10.50 2.57 -16.56
C ASP A 53 9.16 2.43 -15.81
N LEU A 54 9.17 1.92 -14.56
CA LEU A 54 7.98 1.82 -13.74
C LEU A 54 7.45 3.20 -13.33
N GLN A 55 8.35 4.10 -12.93
CA GLN A 55 8.00 5.49 -12.60
C GLN A 55 7.39 6.21 -13.80
N LEU A 56 8.03 6.09 -14.98
CA LEU A 56 7.53 6.67 -16.22
C LEU A 56 6.17 6.10 -16.60
N TRP A 57 5.98 4.81 -16.43
CA TRP A 57 4.70 4.14 -16.71
C TRP A 57 3.59 4.62 -15.76
N ILE A 58 3.87 4.70 -14.46
CA ILE A 58 2.92 5.19 -13.45
C ILE A 58 2.53 6.64 -13.75
N GLU A 59 3.49 7.50 -14.05
CA GLU A 59 3.26 8.91 -14.35
C GLU A 59 2.39 9.10 -15.61
N SER A 60 2.56 8.23 -16.61
CA SER A 60 1.80 8.32 -17.86
C SER A 60 0.43 7.66 -17.81
N HIS A 61 0.18 6.73 -16.86
CA HIS A 61 -1.02 5.90 -16.87
C HIS A 61 -1.86 5.96 -15.59
N CYS A 62 -1.29 6.40 -14.45
CA CYS A 62 -1.94 6.28 -13.15
C CYS A 62 -2.13 7.61 -12.42
N LEU A 63 -1.78 8.75 -13.00
CA LEU A 63 -1.85 10.06 -12.32
C LEU A 63 -3.10 10.88 -12.65
N GLU A 64 -4.17 10.25 -13.09
CA GLU A 64 -5.47 10.93 -13.24
C GLU A 64 -5.93 11.45 -11.86
N LYS A 65 -6.36 12.71 -11.82
CA LYS A 65 -6.61 13.43 -10.56
C LYS A 65 -7.69 12.81 -9.69
N ASP A 66 -8.68 12.19 -10.30
CA ASP A 66 -9.80 11.52 -9.63
C ASP A 66 -9.44 10.12 -9.10
N LYS A 67 -8.31 9.56 -9.51
CA LYS A 67 -7.77 8.29 -9.03
C LYS A 67 -6.76 8.43 -7.90
N ILE A 68 -6.34 9.67 -7.58
CA ILE A 68 -5.41 9.94 -6.49
C ILE A 68 -6.17 10.43 -5.27
N ILE A 69 -6.09 9.67 -4.18
CA ILE A 69 -6.72 10.01 -2.90
C ILE A 69 -5.74 10.79 -2.03
N HIS A 70 -6.21 11.89 -1.46
CA HIS A 70 -5.49 12.72 -0.49
C HIS A 70 -6.04 12.47 0.91
N PRO A 71 -5.44 11.59 1.71
CA PRO A 71 -6.01 11.11 2.98
C PRO A 71 -6.20 12.21 4.02
N ASN A 72 -5.34 13.21 4.02
CA ASN A 72 -5.35 14.31 4.98
C ASN A 72 -6.49 15.34 4.76
N ARG A 73 -7.31 15.17 3.72
CA ARG A 73 -8.45 16.05 3.42
C ARG A 73 -9.79 15.54 3.92
N ASP A 74 -9.81 14.32 4.46
CA ASP A 74 -11.02 13.67 4.94
C ASP A 74 -10.98 13.43 6.45
N THR A 75 -11.97 13.96 7.17
CA THR A 75 -12.04 13.86 8.63
C THR A 75 -12.23 12.44 9.13
N GLY A 76 -12.95 11.58 8.39
CA GLY A 76 -13.09 10.17 8.71
C GLY A 76 -11.76 9.45 8.65
N THR A 77 -11.01 9.68 7.57
CA THR A 77 -9.66 9.14 7.41
C THR A 77 -8.69 9.62 8.48
N LEU A 78 -8.74 10.91 8.86
CA LEU A 78 -7.90 11.46 9.94
C LEU A 78 -8.20 10.78 11.29
N SER A 79 -9.48 10.53 11.59
CA SER A 79 -9.88 9.81 12.80
C SER A 79 -9.35 8.39 12.81
N GLU A 80 -9.48 7.66 11.69
CA GLU A 80 -8.95 6.29 11.60
C GLU A 80 -7.42 6.24 11.62
N TYR A 81 -6.74 7.22 11.05
CA TYR A 81 -5.28 7.36 11.17
C TYR A 81 -4.85 7.47 12.63
N ALA A 82 -5.51 8.32 13.42
CA ALA A 82 -5.23 8.44 14.85
C ALA A 82 -5.50 7.12 15.61
N ASN A 83 -6.58 6.41 15.27
CA ASN A 83 -6.92 5.11 15.85
C ASN A 83 -5.85 4.06 15.54
N ILE A 84 -5.34 4.03 14.32
CA ILE A 84 -4.27 3.11 13.90
C ILE A 84 -2.99 3.38 14.67
N LEU A 85 -2.57 4.63 14.76
CA LEU A 85 -1.37 4.98 15.51
C LEU A 85 -1.52 4.66 17.02
N ASN A 86 -2.69 4.92 17.59
CA ASN A 86 -2.98 4.56 18.96
C ASN A 86 -2.94 3.02 19.16
N TYR A 87 -3.47 2.24 18.22
CA TYR A 87 -3.37 0.78 18.25
C TYR A 87 -1.90 0.33 18.27
N ILE A 88 -1.05 0.84 17.39
CA ILE A 88 0.38 0.48 17.36
C ILE A 88 1.07 0.87 18.66
N HIS A 89 0.76 2.05 19.20
CA HIS A 89 1.38 2.56 20.44
C HIS A 89 0.99 1.74 21.67
N THR A 90 -0.25 1.29 21.75
CA THR A 90 -0.79 0.59 22.95
C THR A 90 -0.74 -0.93 22.85
N SER A 91 -0.53 -1.48 21.66
CA SER A 91 -0.50 -2.92 21.43
C SER A 91 0.74 -3.56 22.03
N PRO A 92 0.60 -4.69 22.77
CA PRO A 92 1.75 -5.43 23.29
C PRO A 92 2.59 -6.12 22.19
N LEU A 93 2.18 -6.03 20.92
CA LEU A 93 2.86 -6.65 19.78
C LEU A 93 4.03 -5.80 19.26
N TYR A 94 4.02 -4.48 19.53
CA TYR A 94 4.95 -3.53 18.96
C TYR A 94 5.74 -2.79 20.04
N LYS A 95 7.03 -2.52 19.76
CA LYS A 95 7.87 -1.67 20.61
C LYS A 95 7.73 -0.20 20.18
N GLN A 96 8.15 0.72 21.04
CA GLN A 96 8.13 2.16 20.77
C GLN A 96 8.76 2.49 19.41
N LYS A 97 9.85 1.85 19.03
CA LYS A 97 10.49 2.07 17.73
C LYS A 97 9.55 1.80 16.53
N SER A 98 8.70 0.77 16.61
CA SER A 98 7.72 0.48 15.54
C SER A 98 6.68 1.60 15.41
N PHE A 99 6.24 2.17 16.53
CA PHE A 99 5.36 3.33 16.54
C PHE A 99 6.05 4.57 15.95
N ASP A 100 7.29 4.88 16.37
CA ASP A 100 8.03 6.05 15.90
C ASP A 100 8.24 6.02 14.38
N GLU A 101 8.47 4.84 13.80
CA GLU A 101 8.60 4.65 12.36
C GLU A 101 7.26 4.90 11.62
N TRP A 102 6.13 4.45 12.19
CA TRP A 102 4.81 4.62 11.57
C TRP A 102 4.18 5.99 11.84
N ALA A 103 4.52 6.64 12.93
CA ALA A 103 4.01 7.97 13.28
C ALA A 103 4.59 9.10 12.42
N THR A 104 5.51 8.78 11.50
CA THR A 104 6.03 9.74 10.53
C THR A 104 4.95 10.07 9.51
N PHE A 105 4.64 11.37 9.35
CA PHE A 105 3.55 11.84 8.47
C PHE A 105 3.70 11.37 7.01
N GLU A 106 4.94 11.20 6.54
CA GLU A 106 5.25 10.79 5.16
C GLU A 106 5.09 9.28 4.94
N LYS A 107 4.95 8.49 6.01
CA LYS A 107 4.79 7.04 5.90
C LYS A 107 3.43 6.70 5.31
N ALA A 108 3.42 5.99 4.18
CA ALA A 108 2.18 5.69 3.45
C ALA A 108 1.30 4.63 4.14
N ASP A 109 1.91 3.65 4.81
CA ASP A 109 1.22 2.45 5.31
C ASP A 109 0.03 2.75 6.25
N PRO A 110 0.17 3.58 7.31
CA PRO A 110 -0.95 3.89 8.18
C PRO A 110 -2.06 4.69 7.46
N TRP A 111 -1.71 5.52 6.48
CA TRP A 111 -2.69 6.25 5.67
C TRP A 111 -3.49 5.34 4.75
N LEU A 112 -2.85 4.32 4.15
CA LEU A 112 -3.53 3.30 3.36
C LEU A 112 -4.60 2.57 4.18
N ILE A 113 -4.25 2.14 5.40
CA ILE A 113 -5.18 1.44 6.28
C ILE A 113 -6.30 2.38 6.74
N ALA A 114 -5.98 3.64 7.06
CA ALA A 114 -6.96 4.63 7.49
C ALA A 114 -8.03 4.90 6.41
N ILE A 115 -7.61 5.12 5.16
CA ILE A 115 -8.52 5.29 4.02
C ILE A 115 -9.37 4.04 3.82
N ALA A 116 -8.73 2.86 3.79
CA ALA A 116 -9.44 1.62 3.56
C ALA A 116 -10.51 1.38 4.64
N LYS A 117 -10.19 1.68 5.89
CA LYS A 117 -11.14 1.54 7.00
C LYS A 117 -12.27 2.57 6.95
N ALA A 118 -11.96 3.83 6.66
CA ALA A 118 -12.95 4.91 6.61
C ALA A 118 -13.98 4.75 5.46
N HIS A 119 -13.56 4.15 4.35
CA HIS A 119 -14.35 4.06 3.12
C HIS A 119 -14.69 2.63 2.67
N ASP A 120 -14.44 1.62 3.51
CA ASP A 120 -14.66 0.20 3.21
C ASP A 120 -13.95 -0.27 1.94
N TYR A 121 -12.69 0.20 1.75
CA TYR A 121 -11.87 -0.23 0.63
C TYR A 121 -11.05 -1.47 0.98
N THR A 122 -10.66 -2.21 -0.05
CA THR A 122 -9.75 -3.34 0.06
C THR A 122 -8.32 -2.89 -0.27
N ILE A 123 -7.36 -3.18 0.62
CA ILE A 123 -5.95 -2.93 0.37
C ILE A 123 -5.37 -4.07 -0.46
N VAL A 124 -4.58 -3.72 -1.48
CA VAL A 124 -3.78 -4.69 -2.24
C VAL A 124 -2.32 -4.52 -1.87
N THR A 125 -1.70 -5.53 -1.28
CA THR A 125 -0.28 -5.51 -0.91
C THR A 125 0.39 -6.85 -1.14
N MET A 126 1.70 -6.82 -1.44
CA MET A 126 2.55 -8.03 -1.52
C MET A 126 3.29 -8.27 -0.20
N GLU A 127 2.98 -7.52 0.86
CA GLU A 127 3.52 -7.82 2.17
C GLU A 127 2.93 -9.10 2.74
N GLU A 128 3.78 -9.86 3.43
CA GLU A 128 3.36 -11.06 4.17
C GLU A 128 3.20 -10.75 5.65
N ARG A 129 2.28 -11.48 6.31
CA ARG A 129 2.09 -11.43 7.76
C ARG A 129 3.35 -11.84 8.50
N ASN A 130 3.59 -11.21 9.64
CA ASN A 130 4.69 -11.59 10.52
C ASN A 130 4.26 -12.80 11.38
N ARG A 131 4.65 -14.00 10.96
CA ARG A 131 4.31 -15.26 11.62
C ARG A 131 4.82 -15.37 13.07
N ASN A 132 5.79 -14.54 13.45
CA ASN A 132 6.40 -14.54 14.80
C ASN A 132 5.89 -13.41 15.69
N LEU A 133 4.89 -12.65 15.24
CA LEU A 133 4.34 -11.54 16.00
C LEU A 133 3.51 -12.05 17.18
N ASN A 134 3.98 -11.79 18.39
CA ASN A 134 3.26 -12.18 19.61
C ASN A 134 3.65 -11.28 20.80
N PRO A 135 2.79 -11.19 21.84
CA PRO A 135 3.03 -10.32 23.00
C PRO A 135 4.27 -10.66 23.83
N SER A 136 4.70 -11.91 23.81
CA SER A 136 5.91 -12.35 24.57
C SER A 136 7.20 -11.98 23.85
N ASN A 137 7.12 -11.66 22.55
CA ASN A 137 8.24 -11.22 21.73
C ASN A 137 7.82 -10.08 20.79
N PRO A 138 7.54 -8.87 21.33
CA PRO A 138 7.12 -7.74 20.52
C PRO A 138 8.20 -7.31 19.54
N THR A 139 7.78 -6.96 18.32
CA THR A 139 8.71 -6.52 17.28
C THR A 139 9.13 -5.05 17.46
N SER A 140 10.39 -4.75 17.11
CA SER A 140 10.90 -3.39 16.93
C SER A 140 11.00 -2.99 15.44
N LYS A 141 10.61 -3.90 14.55
CA LYS A 141 10.53 -3.62 13.11
C LYS A 141 9.23 -2.91 12.78
N GLU A 142 9.15 -2.35 11.61
CA GLU A 142 7.91 -1.77 11.08
C GLU A 142 6.76 -2.79 11.16
N PRO A 143 5.56 -2.35 11.60
CA PRO A 143 4.37 -3.15 11.47
C PRO A 143 4.13 -3.56 10.02
N ARG A 144 3.50 -4.69 9.79
CA ARG A 144 3.12 -5.13 8.45
C ARG A 144 1.67 -4.75 8.18
N ILE A 145 1.39 -4.25 6.99
CA ILE A 145 0.03 -3.88 6.59
C ILE A 145 -0.99 -5.00 6.86
N PRO A 146 -0.75 -6.28 6.47
CA PRO A 146 -1.73 -7.34 6.72
C PRO A 146 -1.98 -7.62 8.21
N ASP A 147 -0.94 -7.51 9.06
CA ASP A 147 -1.10 -7.76 10.51
C ASP A 147 -2.00 -6.69 11.17
N VAL A 148 -1.84 -5.44 10.77
CA VAL A 148 -2.64 -4.32 11.28
C VAL A 148 -4.05 -4.36 10.70
N CYS A 149 -4.20 -4.72 9.42
CA CYS A 149 -5.49 -4.91 8.78
C CYS A 149 -6.32 -5.99 9.49
N ASP A 150 -5.72 -7.14 9.80
CA ASP A 150 -6.38 -8.23 10.52
C ASP A 150 -6.86 -7.77 11.91
N ALA A 151 -6.01 -7.03 12.63
CA ALA A 151 -6.35 -6.52 13.96
C ALA A 151 -7.48 -5.49 13.96
N LEU A 152 -7.60 -4.69 12.89
CA LEU A 152 -8.56 -3.60 12.79
C LEU A 152 -9.77 -3.93 11.89
N GLY A 153 -9.84 -5.14 11.35
CA GLY A 153 -10.95 -5.59 10.50
C GLY A 153 -10.99 -4.93 9.12
N VAL A 154 -9.83 -4.60 8.55
CA VAL A 154 -9.69 -4.05 7.20
C VAL A 154 -9.41 -5.17 6.21
N LYS A 155 -10.14 -5.22 5.09
CA LYS A 155 -9.91 -6.21 4.04
C LYS A 155 -8.56 -5.95 3.35
N CYS A 156 -7.71 -6.97 3.33
CA CYS A 156 -6.39 -6.91 2.72
C CYS A 156 -6.15 -8.19 1.90
N ILE A 157 -5.81 -8.02 0.62
CA ILE A 157 -5.54 -9.10 -0.34
C ILE A 157 -4.18 -8.92 -0.99
N ASN A 158 -3.66 -9.96 -1.61
CA ASN A 158 -2.44 -9.84 -2.42
C ASN A 158 -2.79 -9.56 -3.91
N LEU A 159 -1.76 -9.33 -4.72
CA LEU A 159 -1.95 -9.06 -6.14
C LEU A 159 -2.56 -10.25 -6.88
N TYR A 160 -2.21 -11.49 -6.53
CA TYR A 160 -2.76 -12.67 -7.18
C TYR A 160 -4.25 -12.84 -6.89
N ASP A 161 -4.69 -12.52 -5.66
CA ASP A 161 -6.10 -12.49 -5.30
C ASP A 161 -6.85 -11.44 -6.14
N LEU A 162 -6.27 -10.24 -6.32
CA LEU A 162 -6.83 -9.22 -7.20
C LEU A 162 -6.92 -9.70 -8.66
N MET A 163 -5.85 -10.36 -9.16
CA MET A 163 -5.84 -10.93 -10.50
C MET A 163 -6.95 -11.97 -10.68
N HIS A 164 -7.20 -12.81 -9.69
CA HIS A 164 -8.31 -13.77 -9.71
C HIS A 164 -9.67 -13.08 -9.67
N GLU A 165 -9.87 -12.12 -8.74
CA GLU A 165 -11.13 -11.37 -8.64
C GLU A 165 -11.46 -10.61 -9.93
N LYS A 166 -10.45 -10.04 -10.58
CA LYS A 166 -10.57 -9.25 -11.84
C LYS A 166 -10.37 -10.08 -13.11
N ARG A 167 -10.30 -11.42 -13.00
CA ARG A 167 -10.18 -12.36 -14.13
C ARG A 167 -9.02 -12.02 -15.07
N CYS A 168 -7.86 -11.72 -14.50
CA CYS A 168 -6.64 -11.49 -15.28
C CYS A 168 -6.26 -12.77 -16.04
N VAL A 169 -6.10 -12.61 -17.35
CA VAL A 169 -5.55 -13.66 -18.23
C VAL A 169 -4.29 -13.08 -18.86
N ILE A 170 -3.16 -13.74 -18.63
CA ILE A 170 -1.84 -13.30 -19.11
C ILE A 170 -1.43 -14.16 -20.30
#